data_469c89fc2dbf8bb86dfb923cae63a387
#
_entry.id   469c89fc2dbf8bb86dfb923cae63a387
#
_cell.length_a   1.000
_cell.length_b   1.000
_cell.length_c   1.000
_cell.angle_alpha   90.00
_cell.angle_beta   90.00
_cell.angle_gamma   90.00
#
_symmetry.space_group_name_H-M   'P 1'
#
loop_
_entity.id
_entity.type
_entity.pdbx_description
1 polymer ?
#
loop_
_entity_poly.entity_id
_entity_poly.type
_entity_poly.pdbx_seq_one_letter_code
_entity_poly.pdbx_strand_id
1 'polypeptide(L)'
;MLQLFSLVLFAALWLAIGLRSLRVVSSTADVAAILIAAPLALLLADLASGVAHWFCDRFFDEDTPLIGPALIQPFREHHRDPLAMTRHGFLELNHPSCVAMLPLLIWTWLSDDSTISGAVGVFAASFLLGFTLSILFTNQVHCWAHADGVPHVVRRLQRARLMLSPEQHERHHRNGSAYCVTAGWLNAPLDRFRVFERIERAMRSLAP
;
A
#
# COMPACT_ATOMS: atom_id res chain seq x y z
N MET A 1 17.04 15.91 -0.15
CA MET A 1 16.08 17.02 -0.22
C MET A 1 14.75 16.61 -0.87
N LEU A 2 14.75 15.98 -2.05
CA LEU A 2 13.52 15.56 -2.74
C LEU A 2 12.62 14.63 -1.90
N GLN A 3 13.21 13.65 -1.23
CA GLN A 3 12.48 12.70 -0.36
C GLN A 3 11.74 13.41 0.79
N LEU A 4 12.39 14.34 1.46
CA LEU A 4 11.76 15.11 2.54
C LEU A 4 10.67 16.04 1.99
N PHE A 5 10.92 16.69 0.86
CA PHE A 5 9.92 17.56 0.22
C PHE A 5 8.65 16.81 -0.15
N SER A 6 8.77 15.62 -0.79
CA SER A 6 7.60 14.83 -1.17
C SER A 6 6.79 14.35 0.04
N LEU A 7 7.46 13.96 1.13
CA LEU A 7 6.78 13.56 2.36
C LEU A 7 6.06 14.73 3.04
N VAL A 8 6.71 15.91 3.10
CA VAL A 8 6.09 17.13 3.66
C VAL A 8 4.88 17.54 2.81
N LEU A 9 5.00 17.52 1.48
CA LEU A 9 3.90 17.84 0.57
C LEU A 9 2.75 16.84 0.74
N PHE A 10 3.05 15.53 0.79
CA PHE A 10 2.06 14.49 1.07
C PHE A 10 1.33 14.76 2.39
N ALA A 11 2.07 14.97 3.47
CA ALA A 11 1.48 15.21 4.79
C ALA A 11 0.62 16.47 4.82
N ALA A 12 1.08 17.56 4.20
CA ALA A 12 0.33 18.81 4.10
C ALA A 12 -0.98 18.64 3.34
N LEU A 13 -0.94 18.01 2.15
CA LEU A 13 -2.14 17.74 1.36
C LEU A 13 -3.09 16.79 2.10
N TRP A 14 -2.57 15.70 2.65
CA TRP A 14 -3.35 14.71 3.39
C TRP A 14 -4.09 15.34 4.58
N LEU A 15 -3.40 16.15 5.38
CA LEU A 15 -3.99 16.87 6.51
C LEU A 15 -5.00 17.91 6.05
N ALA A 16 -4.68 18.69 5.01
CA ALA A 16 -5.57 19.72 4.50
C ALA A 16 -6.87 19.12 3.94
N ILE A 17 -6.79 18.03 3.17
CA ILE A 17 -7.96 17.29 2.67
C ILE A 17 -8.75 16.70 3.86
N GLY A 18 -8.07 16.10 4.83
CA GLY A 18 -8.71 15.56 6.03
C GLY A 18 -9.48 16.60 6.82
N LEU A 19 -8.87 17.75 7.10
CA LEU A 19 -9.54 18.88 7.78
C LEU A 19 -10.70 19.43 6.97
N ARG A 20 -10.56 19.55 5.65
CA ARG A 20 -11.63 19.96 4.75
C ARG A 20 -12.79 18.97 4.77
N SER A 21 -12.50 17.66 4.70
CA SER A 21 -13.52 16.60 4.75
C SER A 21 -14.27 16.57 6.09
N LEU A 22 -13.58 16.79 7.21
CA LEU A 22 -14.23 16.85 8.53
C LEU A 22 -15.23 17.98 8.66
N ARG A 23 -15.04 19.13 7.97
CA ARG A 23 -15.96 20.27 8.01
C ARG A 23 -17.31 19.99 7.34
N VAL A 24 -17.37 19.04 6.42
CA VAL A 24 -18.60 18.70 5.69
C VAL A 24 -19.36 17.52 6.30
N VAL A 25 -18.78 16.85 7.30
CA VAL A 25 -19.47 15.79 8.05
C VAL A 25 -20.58 16.40 8.91
N SER A 26 -21.83 16.06 8.60
CA SER A 26 -23.01 16.67 9.25
C SER A 26 -24.11 15.68 9.63
N SER A 27 -24.00 14.42 9.21
CA SER A 27 -25.03 13.40 9.40
C SER A 27 -24.46 12.07 9.90
N THR A 28 -25.32 11.22 10.44
CA THR A 28 -24.97 9.83 10.80
C THR A 28 -24.59 9.00 9.58
N ALA A 29 -25.14 9.31 8.40
CA ALA A 29 -24.76 8.68 7.14
C ALA A 29 -23.33 9.00 6.75
N ASP A 30 -22.85 10.23 7.01
CA ASP A 30 -21.45 10.61 6.76
C ASP A 30 -20.50 9.85 7.69
N VAL A 31 -20.88 9.70 8.97
CA VAL A 31 -20.10 8.90 9.93
C VAL A 31 -20.04 7.44 9.49
N ALA A 32 -21.17 6.86 9.08
CA ALA A 32 -21.21 5.49 8.55
C ALA A 32 -20.32 5.35 7.29
N ALA A 33 -20.34 6.35 6.42
CA ALA A 33 -19.48 6.39 5.23
C ALA A 33 -17.98 6.33 5.58
N ILE A 34 -17.53 7.08 6.58
CA ILE A 34 -16.15 7.04 7.09
C ILE A 34 -15.79 5.63 7.63
N LEU A 35 -16.68 5.08 8.47
CA LEU A 35 -16.45 3.76 9.09
C LEU A 35 -16.37 2.62 8.06
N ILE A 36 -17.12 2.72 6.95
CA ILE A 36 -17.07 1.75 5.85
C ILE A 36 -15.84 2.00 4.96
N ALA A 37 -15.51 3.26 4.70
CA ALA A 37 -14.38 3.63 3.84
C ALA A 37 -13.04 3.12 4.37
N ALA A 38 -12.81 3.20 5.68
CA ALA A 38 -11.51 2.86 6.28
C ALA A 38 -11.08 1.39 6.04
N PRO A 39 -11.88 0.36 6.34
CA PRO A 39 -11.51 -1.02 6.07
C PRO A 39 -11.41 -1.32 4.56
N LEU A 40 -12.26 -0.72 3.72
CA LEU A 40 -12.19 -0.90 2.27
C LEU A 40 -10.93 -0.28 1.68
N ALA A 41 -10.51 0.88 2.18
CA ALA A 41 -9.25 1.52 1.79
C ALA A 41 -8.05 0.63 2.11
N LEU A 42 -8.03 0.04 3.31
CA LEU A 42 -6.97 -0.89 3.71
C LEU A 42 -6.99 -2.16 2.85
N LEU A 43 -8.16 -2.73 2.55
CA LEU A 43 -8.28 -3.89 1.66
C LEU A 43 -7.78 -3.60 0.25
N LEU A 44 -8.11 -2.42 -0.31
CA LEU A 44 -7.61 -2.06 -1.64
C LEU A 44 -6.10 -1.80 -1.61
N ALA A 45 -5.56 -1.19 -0.56
CA ALA A 45 -4.13 -1.00 -0.40
C ALA A 45 -3.40 -2.35 -0.28
N ASP A 46 -3.97 -3.31 0.45
CA ASP A 46 -3.44 -4.66 0.56
C ASP A 46 -3.42 -5.38 -0.79
N LEU A 47 -4.51 -5.28 -1.57
CA LEU A 47 -4.56 -5.80 -2.93
C LEU A 47 -3.53 -5.12 -3.85
N ALA A 48 -3.46 -3.79 -3.81
CA ALA A 48 -2.53 -3.02 -4.64
C ALA A 48 -1.07 -3.38 -4.34
N SER A 49 -0.72 -3.53 -3.06
CA SER A 49 0.60 -4.00 -2.65
C SER A 49 0.89 -5.40 -3.18
N GLY A 50 -0.09 -6.31 -3.10
CA GLY A 50 0.05 -7.67 -3.61
C GLY A 50 0.22 -7.73 -5.13
N VAL A 51 -0.53 -6.92 -5.88
CA VAL A 51 -0.40 -6.82 -7.34
C VAL A 51 0.97 -6.25 -7.73
N ALA A 52 1.41 -5.17 -7.07
CA ALA A 52 2.72 -4.57 -7.33
C ALA A 52 3.86 -5.55 -7.02
N HIS A 53 3.80 -6.24 -5.88
CA HIS A 53 4.78 -7.23 -5.46
C HIS A 53 4.85 -8.40 -6.45
N TRP A 54 3.71 -9.04 -6.72
CA TRP A 54 3.62 -10.11 -7.72
C TRP A 54 4.16 -9.70 -9.09
N PHE A 55 3.81 -8.48 -9.55
CA PHE A 55 4.27 -7.96 -10.81
C PHE A 55 5.81 -7.83 -10.85
N CYS A 56 6.41 -7.25 -9.80
CA CYS A 56 7.85 -7.04 -9.72
C CYS A 56 8.64 -8.36 -9.60
N ASP A 57 8.05 -9.35 -8.91
CA ASP A 57 8.68 -10.66 -8.76
C ASP A 57 8.59 -11.54 -10.01
N ARG A 58 7.55 -11.35 -10.82
CA ARG A 58 7.22 -12.29 -11.91
C ARG A 58 7.50 -11.75 -13.31
N PHE A 59 7.56 -10.44 -13.46
CA PHE A 59 7.67 -9.81 -14.77
C PHE A 59 8.87 -8.88 -14.81
N PHE A 60 9.45 -8.74 -16.00
CA PHE A 60 10.61 -7.92 -16.30
C PHE A 60 11.89 -8.35 -15.57
N ASP A 61 12.99 -7.80 -16.04
CA ASP A 61 14.33 -8.05 -15.51
C ASP A 61 14.88 -6.75 -14.88
N GLU A 62 15.89 -6.90 -14.02
CA GLU A 62 16.54 -5.78 -13.34
C GLU A 62 17.19 -4.80 -14.34
N ASP A 63 17.54 -5.26 -15.54
CA ASP A 63 18.11 -4.46 -16.62
C ASP A 63 17.07 -3.80 -17.53
N THR A 64 15.78 -4.02 -17.29
CA THR A 64 14.71 -3.39 -18.07
C THR A 64 14.82 -1.87 -17.97
N PRO A 65 14.93 -1.12 -19.08
CA PRO A 65 15.10 0.32 -19.05
C PRO A 65 14.03 1.01 -18.23
N LEU A 66 14.40 1.97 -17.41
CA LEU A 66 13.59 2.78 -16.51
C LEU A 66 13.01 2.02 -15.31
N ILE A 67 12.26 0.93 -15.54
CA ILE A 67 11.57 0.21 -14.46
C ILE A 67 12.47 -0.79 -13.74
N GLY A 68 13.48 -1.34 -14.40
CA GLY A 68 14.41 -2.32 -13.82
C GLY A 68 15.07 -1.80 -12.55
N PRO A 69 15.94 -0.78 -12.64
CA PRO A 69 16.65 -0.24 -11.48
C PRO A 69 15.72 0.45 -10.47
N ALA A 70 14.63 1.07 -10.94
CA ALA A 70 13.76 1.87 -10.09
C ALA A 70 12.72 1.06 -9.31
N LEU A 71 12.27 -0.06 -9.87
CA LEU A 71 11.15 -0.83 -9.34
C LEU A 71 11.50 -2.31 -9.16
N ILE A 72 12.01 -2.99 -10.19
CA ILE A 72 12.20 -4.45 -10.18
C ILE A 72 13.37 -4.85 -9.27
N GLN A 73 14.51 -4.17 -9.38
CA GLN A 73 15.71 -4.49 -8.62
C GLN A 73 15.48 -4.47 -7.09
N PRO A 74 14.85 -3.46 -6.48
CA PRO A 74 14.59 -3.46 -5.03
C PRO A 74 13.73 -4.65 -4.57
N PHE A 75 12.73 -5.05 -5.37
CA PHE A 75 11.89 -6.21 -5.04
C PHE A 75 12.68 -7.52 -5.15
N ARG A 76 13.54 -7.68 -6.14
CA ARG A 76 14.36 -8.89 -6.30
C ARG A 76 15.51 -8.96 -5.29
N GLU A 77 16.06 -7.81 -4.92
CA GLU A 77 17.12 -7.72 -3.93
C GLU A 77 16.67 -8.22 -2.56
N HIS A 78 15.46 -7.84 -2.10
CA HIS A 78 14.99 -8.27 -0.79
C HIS A 78 14.70 -9.79 -0.71
N HIS A 79 14.49 -10.48 -1.83
CA HIS A 79 14.43 -11.95 -1.86
C HIS A 79 15.81 -12.59 -1.69
N ARG A 80 16.88 -11.92 -2.15
CA ARG A 80 18.27 -12.39 -2.02
C ARG A 80 18.86 -12.04 -0.63
N ASP A 81 18.51 -10.86 -0.15
CA ASP A 81 18.88 -10.37 1.19
C ASP A 81 17.65 -9.71 1.87
N PRO A 82 16.81 -10.50 2.56
CA PRO A 82 15.61 -10.01 3.21
C PRO A 82 15.84 -8.89 4.23
N LEU A 83 17.04 -8.84 4.81
CA LEU A 83 17.42 -7.80 5.77
C LEU A 83 17.89 -6.50 5.09
N ALA A 84 18.11 -6.48 3.77
CA ALA A 84 18.59 -5.29 3.07
C ALA A 84 17.66 -4.09 3.33
N MET A 85 16.35 -4.28 3.22
CA MET A 85 15.39 -3.21 3.42
C MET A 85 15.34 -2.68 4.87
N THR A 86 15.79 -3.44 5.86
CA THR A 86 15.84 -2.99 7.26
C THR A 86 17.00 -2.03 7.54
N ARG A 87 17.94 -1.88 6.60
CA ARG A 87 19.08 -0.95 6.68
C ARG A 87 18.77 0.44 6.11
N HIS A 88 17.62 0.59 5.45
CA HIS A 88 17.18 1.87 4.87
C HIS A 88 16.38 2.71 5.89
N GLY A 89 16.56 4.01 5.84
CA GLY A 89 15.79 4.96 6.65
C GLY A 89 14.35 5.11 6.16
N PHE A 90 13.46 5.59 7.04
CA PHE A 90 12.02 5.78 6.73
C PHE A 90 11.78 6.57 5.44
N LEU A 91 12.52 7.67 5.24
CA LEU A 91 12.35 8.51 4.05
C LEU A 91 12.71 7.77 2.77
N GLU A 92 13.81 7.05 2.78
CA GLU A 92 14.30 6.30 1.63
C GLU A 92 13.33 5.18 1.25
N LEU A 93 12.87 4.43 2.25
CA LEU A 93 11.98 3.29 2.08
C LEU A 93 10.59 3.68 1.55
N ASN A 94 10.04 4.80 2.05
CA ASN A 94 8.63 5.17 1.79
C ASN A 94 8.47 6.29 0.75
N HIS A 95 9.57 6.95 0.33
CA HIS A 95 9.53 8.00 -0.70
C HIS A 95 8.86 7.56 -2.01
N PRO A 96 9.13 6.38 -2.60
CA PRO A 96 8.47 5.96 -3.84
C PRO A 96 6.95 5.89 -3.72
N SER A 97 6.46 5.32 -2.62
CA SER A 97 5.01 5.24 -2.32
C SER A 97 4.41 6.64 -2.13
N CYS A 98 5.15 7.53 -1.48
CA CYS A 98 4.76 8.92 -1.30
C CYS A 98 4.54 9.62 -2.66
N VAL A 99 5.54 9.55 -3.55
CA VAL A 99 5.48 10.16 -4.89
C VAL A 99 4.35 9.57 -5.72
N ALA A 100 4.15 8.25 -5.66
CA ALA A 100 3.08 7.58 -6.39
C ALA A 100 1.66 8.05 -5.99
N MET A 101 1.49 8.45 -4.73
CA MET A 101 0.18 8.89 -4.20
C MET A 101 -0.07 10.40 -4.34
N LEU A 102 0.96 11.22 -4.57
CA LEU A 102 0.81 12.68 -4.73
C LEU A 102 -0.21 13.09 -5.82
N PRO A 103 -0.25 12.48 -7.02
CA PRO A 103 -1.24 12.87 -8.03
C PRO A 103 -2.69 12.75 -7.56
N LEU A 104 -3.01 11.69 -6.80
CA LEU A 104 -4.35 11.49 -6.22
C LEU A 104 -4.68 12.55 -5.18
N LEU A 105 -3.75 12.87 -4.30
CA LEU A 105 -3.93 13.91 -3.29
C LEU A 105 -4.06 15.30 -3.91
N ILE A 106 -3.24 15.63 -4.91
CA ILE A 106 -3.32 16.90 -5.63
C ILE A 106 -4.68 17.02 -6.34
N TRP A 107 -5.11 15.99 -7.04
CA TRP A 107 -6.41 15.98 -7.71
C TRP A 107 -7.56 16.20 -6.74
N THR A 108 -7.54 15.51 -5.58
CA THR A 108 -8.56 15.67 -4.54
C THR A 108 -8.54 17.07 -3.92
N TRP A 109 -7.34 17.62 -3.70
CA TRP A 109 -7.20 18.99 -3.18
C TRP A 109 -7.77 20.05 -4.13
N LEU A 110 -7.58 19.87 -5.44
CA LEU A 110 -8.08 20.77 -6.49
C LEU A 110 -9.58 20.59 -6.81
N SER A 111 -10.20 19.52 -6.29
CA SER A 111 -11.63 19.26 -6.49
C SER A 111 -12.48 20.20 -5.61
N ASP A 112 -13.70 20.52 -6.06
CA ASP A 112 -14.64 21.38 -5.34
C ASP A 112 -15.17 20.72 -4.05
N ASP A 113 -15.63 21.52 -3.09
CA ASP A 113 -16.24 21.02 -1.85
C ASP A 113 -17.49 20.16 -2.10
N SER A 114 -18.22 20.42 -3.18
CA SER A 114 -19.37 19.60 -3.58
C SER A 114 -19.01 18.14 -3.83
N THR A 115 -17.77 17.85 -4.30
CA THR A 115 -17.33 16.49 -4.59
C THR A 115 -17.03 15.67 -3.34
N ILE A 116 -16.76 16.33 -2.21
CA ILE A 116 -16.46 15.70 -0.92
C ILE A 116 -17.60 15.81 0.09
N SER A 117 -18.76 16.40 -0.32
CA SER A 117 -19.93 16.61 0.53
C SER A 117 -20.96 15.50 0.39
N GLY A 118 -21.77 15.30 1.46
CA GLY A 118 -22.74 14.22 1.56
C GLY A 118 -22.08 12.85 1.71
N ALA A 119 -22.85 11.81 2.01
CA ALA A 119 -22.33 10.50 2.36
C ALA A 119 -21.41 9.89 1.29
N VAL A 120 -21.70 10.07 0.01
CA VAL A 120 -20.87 9.56 -1.10
C VAL A 120 -19.55 10.33 -1.19
N GLY A 121 -19.57 11.66 -1.10
CA GLY A 121 -18.36 12.49 -1.13
C GLY A 121 -17.48 12.25 0.08
N VAL A 122 -18.07 12.16 1.27
CA VAL A 122 -17.37 11.83 2.52
C VAL A 122 -16.77 10.42 2.46
N PHE A 123 -17.50 9.45 1.90
CA PHE A 123 -16.95 8.11 1.65
C PHE A 123 -15.73 8.17 0.73
N ALA A 124 -15.84 8.83 -0.43
CA ALA A 124 -14.78 8.90 -1.42
C ALA A 124 -13.51 9.57 -0.85
N ALA A 125 -13.67 10.70 -0.16
CA ALA A 125 -12.55 11.41 0.48
C ALA A 125 -11.89 10.57 1.59
N SER A 126 -12.69 9.95 2.45
CA SER A 126 -12.19 9.10 3.54
C SER A 126 -11.49 7.83 3.01
N PHE A 127 -12.06 7.22 1.97
CA PHE A 127 -11.46 6.08 1.29
C PHE A 127 -10.11 6.45 0.67
N LEU A 128 -10.03 7.56 -0.04
CA LEU A 128 -8.80 8.03 -0.66
C LEU A 128 -7.72 8.37 0.38
N LEU A 129 -8.10 9.05 1.46
CA LEU A 129 -7.18 9.34 2.57
C LEU A 129 -6.67 8.06 3.23
N GLY A 130 -7.55 7.10 3.51
CA GLY A 130 -7.17 5.81 4.06
C GLY A 130 -6.28 5.00 3.12
N PHE A 131 -6.62 4.96 1.84
CA PHE A 131 -5.85 4.26 0.81
C PHE A 131 -4.44 4.84 0.64
N THR A 132 -4.34 6.16 0.44
CA THR A 132 -3.03 6.81 0.23
C THR A 132 -2.13 6.69 1.45
N LEU A 133 -2.69 6.77 2.67
CA LEU A 133 -1.94 6.56 3.90
C LEU A 133 -1.47 5.10 4.04
N SER A 134 -2.32 4.13 3.71
CA SER A 134 -1.95 2.71 3.74
C SER A 134 -0.84 2.39 2.75
N ILE A 135 -0.90 2.93 1.52
CA ILE A 135 0.16 2.78 0.51
C ILE A 135 1.45 3.45 0.96
N LEU A 136 1.39 4.64 1.57
CA LEU A 136 2.59 5.30 2.12
C LEU A 136 3.34 4.38 3.09
N PHE A 137 2.63 3.68 3.98
CA PHE A 137 3.24 2.82 5.00
C PHE A 137 3.50 1.39 4.55
N THR A 138 3.11 0.97 3.35
CA THR A 138 3.25 -0.42 2.88
C THR A 138 4.70 -0.91 2.95
N ASN A 139 5.67 -0.13 2.44
CA ASN A 139 7.08 -0.52 2.49
C ASN A 139 7.62 -0.56 3.92
N GLN A 140 7.14 0.32 4.81
CA GLN A 140 7.51 0.30 6.21
C GLN A 140 6.96 -0.93 6.93
N VAL A 141 5.73 -1.32 6.63
CA VAL A 141 5.11 -2.55 7.19
C VAL A 141 5.85 -3.78 6.69
N HIS A 142 6.19 -3.82 5.41
CA HIS A 142 6.99 -4.88 4.81
C HIS A 142 8.38 -4.98 5.48
N CYS A 143 9.06 -3.86 5.67
CA CYS A 143 10.32 -3.78 6.41
C CYS A 143 10.18 -4.33 7.85
N TRP A 144 9.11 -3.98 8.55
CA TRP A 144 8.85 -4.51 9.90
C TRP A 144 8.54 -6.00 9.93
N ALA A 145 8.11 -6.60 8.84
CA ALA A 145 7.95 -8.05 8.75
C ALA A 145 9.28 -8.80 8.64
N HIS A 146 10.35 -8.11 8.20
CA HIS A 146 11.72 -8.66 8.17
C HIS A 146 12.57 -8.31 9.40
N ALA A 147 12.19 -7.29 10.17
CA ALA A 147 13.02 -6.77 11.24
C ALA A 147 13.00 -7.67 12.49
N ASP A 148 14.16 -7.93 13.08
CA ASP A 148 14.29 -8.66 14.35
C ASP A 148 13.65 -7.92 15.52
N GLY A 149 13.62 -6.60 15.48
CA GLY A 149 13.06 -5.73 16.49
C GLY A 149 12.12 -4.68 15.93
N VAL A 150 10.88 -4.64 16.45
CA VAL A 150 9.87 -3.64 16.08
C VAL A 150 9.27 -2.98 17.32
N PRO A 151 8.74 -1.75 17.20
CA PRO A 151 8.02 -1.09 18.29
C PRO A 151 6.90 -1.97 18.86
N HIS A 152 6.65 -1.86 20.17
CA HIS A 152 5.62 -2.69 20.84
C HIS A 152 4.22 -2.55 20.20
N VAL A 153 3.86 -1.37 19.72
CA VAL A 153 2.58 -1.13 19.05
C VAL A 153 2.51 -1.90 17.72
N VAL A 154 3.58 -1.90 16.93
CA VAL A 154 3.67 -2.66 15.68
C VAL A 154 3.49 -4.16 15.95
N ARG A 155 4.22 -4.68 16.94
CA ARG A 155 4.09 -6.08 17.34
C ARG A 155 2.68 -6.48 17.79
N ARG A 156 1.96 -5.56 18.47
CA ARG A 156 0.54 -5.77 18.82
C ARG A 156 -0.35 -5.81 17.59
N LEU A 157 -0.16 -4.90 16.63
CA LEU A 157 -0.92 -4.86 15.38
C LEU A 157 -0.66 -6.10 14.54
N GLN A 158 0.57 -6.57 14.44
CA GLN A 158 0.93 -7.82 13.76
C GLN A 158 0.26 -9.03 14.42
N ARG A 159 0.28 -9.15 15.75
CA ARG A 159 -0.41 -10.21 16.49
C ARG A 159 -1.93 -10.16 16.34
N ALA A 160 -2.51 -8.97 16.26
CA ALA A 160 -3.93 -8.75 16.00
C ALA A 160 -4.31 -8.95 14.52
N ARG A 161 -3.35 -9.26 13.63
CA ARG A 161 -3.53 -9.38 12.18
C ARG A 161 -4.08 -8.12 11.51
N LEU A 162 -3.81 -6.96 12.09
CA LEU A 162 -4.12 -5.65 11.51
C LEU A 162 -2.97 -5.10 10.66
N MET A 163 -1.85 -5.78 10.67
CA MET A 163 -0.64 -5.48 9.92
C MET A 163 0.05 -6.78 9.56
N LEU A 164 0.76 -6.83 8.42
CA LEU A 164 1.51 -7.99 7.97
C LEU A 164 2.42 -8.52 9.08
N SER A 165 2.35 -9.80 9.37
CA SER A 165 3.23 -10.44 10.34
C SER A 165 4.45 -11.10 9.68
N PRO A 166 5.57 -11.29 10.43
CA PRO A 166 6.73 -12.00 9.94
C PRO A 166 6.39 -13.39 9.38
N GLU A 167 5.52 -14.13 10.04
CA GLU A 167 5.14 -15.50 9.64
C GLU A 167 4.34 -15.52 8.33
N GLN A 168 3.53 -14.48 8.08
CA GLN A 168 2.80 -14.35 6.81
C GLN A 168 3.77 -14.04 5.67
N HIS A 169 4.72 -13.14 5.91
CA HIS A 169 5.67 -12.73 4.90
C HIS A 169 6.72 -13.81 4.61
N GLU A 170 7.15 -14.57 5.61
CA GLU A 170 8.04 -15.70 5.41
C GLU A 170 7.44 -16.79 4.51
N ARG A 171 6.10 -16.97 4.52
CA ARG A 171 5.44 -17.88 3.55
C ARG A 171 5.63 -17.40 2.11
N HIS A 172 5.63 -16.07 1.89
CA HIS A 172 5.92 -15.50 0.59
C HIS A 172 7.32 -15.88 0.12
N HIS A 173 8.35 -15.64 0.94
CA HIS A 173 9.75 -15.99 0.61
C HIS A 173 9.96 -17.48 0.34
N ARG A 174 9.25 -18.36 1.05
CA ARG A 174 9.39 -19.82 0.87
C ARG A 174 8.65 -20.36 -0.34
N ASN A 175 7.48 -19.86 -0.65
CA ASN A 175 6.55 -20.51 -1.58
C ASN A 175 6.24 -19.64 -2.83
N GLY A 176 6.65 -18.38 -2.89
CA GLY A 176 6.27 -17.45 -3.95
C GLY A 176 4.76 -17.23 -4.02
N SER A 177 4.09 -17.16 -2.86
CA SER A 177 2.67 -16.84 -2.69
C SER A 177 2.52 -15.72 -1.65
N ALA A 178 1.30 -15.33 -1.25
CA ALA A 178 1.08 -14.34 -0.20
C ALA A 178 1.73 -12.97 -0.48
N TYR A 179 1.48 -12.43 -1.67
CA TYR A 179 2.11 -11.19 -2.16
C TYR A 179 1.65 -9.90 -1.47
N CYS A 180 0.50 -9.90 -0.77
CA CYS A 180 -0.01 -8.70 -0.10
C CYS A 180 0.81 -8.38 1.16
N VAL A 181 1.40 -7.18 1.20
CA VAL A 181 2.38 -6.80 2.23
C VAL A 181 1.96 -5.59 3.09
N THR A 182 0.69 -5.16 3.01
CA THR A 182 0.15 -4.12 3.89
C THR A 182 -0.45 -4.73 5.17
N ALA A 183 -1.55 -5.45 5.07
CA ALA A 183 -2.17 -6.15 6.19
C ALA A 183 -2.10 -7.68 6.03
N GLY A 184 -1.91 -8.17 4.80
CA GLY A 184 -1.90 -9.57 4.45
C GLY A 184 -3.28 -10.26 4.51
N TRP A 185 -4.37 -9.48 4.59
CA TRP A 185 -5.73 -10.02 4.71
C TRP A 185 -6.18 -10.76 3.48
N LEU A 186 -5.76 -10.27 2.31
CA LEU A 186 -6.13 -10.86 1.03
C LEU A 186 -5.23 -12.03 0.61
N ASN A 187 -4.14 -12.31 1.31
CA ASN A 187 -3.25 -13.41 0.98
C ASN A 187 -4.00 -14.75 0.97
N ALA A 188 -4.73 -15.08 2.04
CA ALA A 188 -5.42 -16.36 2.15
C ALA A 188 -6.48 -16.58 1.04
N PRO A 189 -7.41 -15.65 0.75
CA PRO A 189 -8.36 -15.83 -0.35
C PRO A 189 -7.69 -15.83 -1.72
N LEU A 190 -6.71 -14.97 -1.99
CA LEU A 190 -6.01 -14.93 -3.27
C LEU A 190 -5.25 -16.23 -3.56
N ASP A 191 -4.55 -16.77 -2.56
CA ASP A 191 -3.84 -18.04 -2.65
C ASP A 191 -4.82 -19.22 -2.80
N ARG A 192 -5.90 -19.27 -1.97
CA ARG A 192 -6.92 -20.33 -2.05
C ARG A 192 -7.52 -20.44 -3.46
N PHE A 193 -7.81 -19.30 -4.08
CA PHE A 193 -8.36 -19.27 -5.43
C PHE A 193 -7.31 -19.23 -6.52
N ARG A 194 -6.01 -19.28 -6.16
CA ARG A 194 -4.87 -19.27 -7.08
C ARG A 194 -4.98 -18.12 -8.10
N VAL A 195 -5.35 -16.93 -7.63
CA VAL A 195 -5.71 -15.79 -8.49
C VAL A 195 -4.54 -15.39 -9.36
N PHE A 196 -3.38 -15.13 -8.79
CA PHE A 196 -2.18 -14.72 -9.54
C PHE A 196 -1.73 -15.78 -10.55
N GLU A 197 -1.73 -17.07 -10.17
CA GLU A 197 -1.40 -18.15 -11.08
C GLU A 197 -2.40 -18.30 -12.24
N ARG A 198 -3.69 -18.03 -12.00
CA ARG A 198 -4.71 -18.04 -13.06
C ARG A 198 -4.50 -16.90 -14.04
N ILE A 199 -4.17 -15.70 -13.54
CA ILE A 199 -3.84 -14.55 -14.38
C ILE A 199 -2.60 -14.85 -15.22
N GLU A 200 -1.51 -15.37 -14.63
CA GLU A 200 -0.30 -15.75 -15.38
C GLU A 200 -0.60 -16.78 -16.50
N ARG A 201 -1.41 -17.78 -16.21
CA ARG A 201 -1.81 -18.77 -17.22
C ARG A 201 -2.62 -18.15 -18.36
N ALA A 202 -3.56 -17.26 -18.02
CA ALA A 202 -4.32 -16.55 -19.05
C ALA A 202 -3.43 -15.65 -19.90
N MET A 203 -2.49 -14.92 -19.29
CA MET A 203 -1.53 -14.10 -20.04
C MET A 203 -0.65 -14.93 -20.99
N ARG A 204 -0.15 -16.09 -20.52
CA ARG A 204 0.65 -17.00 -21.37
C ARG A 204 -0.15 -17.59 -22.52
N SER A 205 -1.46 -17.83 -22.35
CA SER A 205 -2.31 -18.34 -23.43
C SER A 205 -2.66 -17.30 -24.49
N LEU A 206 -2.43 -16.02 -24.19
CA LEU A 206 -2.64 -14.88 -25.11
C LEU A 206 -1.34 -14.41 -25.78
N ALA A 207 -0.19 -14.88 -25.29
CA ALA A 207 1.09 -14.62 -25.92
C ALA A 207 1.21 -15.48 -27.19
N PRO A 208 1.57 -14.88 -28.36
CA PRO A 208 1.70 -15.60 -29.64
C PRO A 208 2.80 -16.65 -29.62
#